data_1ab4eb267b9eee253d214c1170e997c8
#
_entry.id   1ab4eb267b9eee253d214c1170e997c8
#
_cell.length_a   1.000
_cell.length_b   1.000
_cell.length_c   1.000
_cell.angle_alpha   90.00
_cell.angle_beta   90.00
_cell.angle_gamma   90.00
#
_symmetry.space_group_name_H-M   'P 1'
#
loop_
_entity.id
_entity.type
_entity.pdbx_description
1 polymer ?
#
loop_
_entity_poly.entity_id
_entity_poly.type
_entity_poly.pdbx_seq_one_letter_code
_entity_poly.pdbx_strand_id
1 'polypeptide(L)'
;FIHSMAPEATIFYNGSHVGPRSKNSFKEYSHLELESLPSGGWGYDHFPATSRYARNLGKEMIGMTGKFHTYWGDFHSLKNQAALEYECFHMLAVGAGCSIGDQLHPRGVLSKGAYDLIGNVYKSVEEKEPYCRDVKARTEIAVITPEEFYPEDAKDSVLSPSLIGTVRILQELGYQFDIIDSQMPLDDYQVVILPDCIYYNEDLKQKMEAYLAQGGHVIGSFDSCLPKDGSESIYGV
;
A
#
# COMPACT_ATOMS: atom_id res chain seq x y z
N PHE A 1 -8.37 -20.77 -17.03
CA PHE A 1 -9.41 -21.78 -16.78
C PHE A 1 -10.70 -21.12 -16.30
N ILE A 2 -10.70 -20.33 -15.18
CA ILE A 2 -11.95 -19.73 -14.65
C ILE A 2 -12.65 -18.91 -15.72
N HIS A 3 -11.97 -17.97 -16.36
CA HIS A 3 -12.54 -17.09 -17.39
C HIS A 3 -13.01 -17.84 -18.67
N SER A 4 -12.49 -19.04 -18.93
CA SER A 4 -13.01 -19.86 -20.03
C SER A 4 -14.37 -20.51 -19.70
N MET A 5 -14.71 -20.63 -18.42
CA MET A 5 -15.98 -21.17 -17.93
C MET A 5 -16.98 -20.08 -17.54
N ALA A 6 -16.49 -19.00 -17.00
CA ALA A 6 -17.25 -17.85 -16.52
C ALA A 6 -16.50 -16.54 -16.86
N PRO A 7 -16.67 -16.00 -18.07
CA PRO A 7 -15.92 -14.84 -18.54
C PRO A 7 -16.05 -13.59 -17.64
N GLU A 8 -17.21 -13.44 -17.01
CA GLU A 8 -17.52 -12.29 -16.14
C GLU A 8 -17.12 -12.50 -14.67
N ALA A 9 -16.51 -13.65 -14.34
CA ALA A 9 -16.08 -13.90 -12.97
C ALA A 9 -14.93 -12.98 -12.57
N THR A 10 -15.03 -12.36 -11.40
CA THR A 10 -13.92 -11.62 -10.81
C THR A 10 -13.07 -12.56 -9.99
N ILE A 11 -11.76 -12.31 -9.99
CA ILE A 11 -10.76 -13.13 -9.29
C ILE A 11 -9.84 -12.21 -8.49
N PHE A 12 -9.71 -12.51 -7.23
CA PHE A 12 -8.65 -11.95 -6.40
C PHE A 12 -7.95 -13.09 -5.65
N TYR A 13 -6.74 -12.82 -5.20
CA TYR A 13 -6.00 -13.74 -4.36
C TYR A 13 -5.82 -13.10 -3.00
N ASN A 14 -6.19 -13.81 -1.95
CA ASN A 14 -6.05 -13.31 -0.59
C ASN A 14 -4.56 -13.15 -0.25
N GLY A 15 -4.15 -11.91 -0.07
CA GLY A 15 -2.79 -11.54 0.26
C GLY A 15 -2.79 -10.17 0.93
N SER A 16 -2.09 -10.07 2.05
CA SER A 16 -2.04 -8.83 2.82
C SER A 16 -1.19 -7.76 2.17
N HIS A 17 -0.21 -8.16 1.38
CA HIS A 17 0.75 -7.26 0.76
C HIS A 17 0.69 -7.33 -0.77
N VAL A 18 0.76 -6.16 -1.39
CA VAL A 18 0.89 -5.97 -2.84
C VAL A 18 2.13 -5.13 -3.09
N GLY A 19 3.13 -5.72 -3.73
CA GLY A 19 4.41 -5.07 -4.00
C GLY A 19 5.07 -5.63 -5.26
N PRO A 20 6.30 -5.17 -5.61
CA PRO A 20 7.00 -5.57 -6.83
C PRO A 20 7.16 -7.08 -7.00
N ARG A 21 7.35 -7.82 -5.92
CA ARG A 21 7.50 -9.28 -5.95
C ARG A 21 6.26 -10.02 -6.43
N SER A 22 5.08 -9.41 -6.25
CA SER A 22 3.80 -9.97 -6.70
C SER A 22 3.46 -9.58 -8.14
N LYS A 23 4.24 -8.72 -8.80
CA LYS A 23 3.93 -8.08 -10.09
C LYS A 23 3.59 -9.09 -11.21
N ASN A 24 4.29 -10.22 -11.26
CA ASN A 24 4.07 -11.25 -12.27
C ASN A 24 2.69 -11.92 -12.19
N SER A 25 2.07 -11.92 -11.01
CA SER A 25 0.75 -12.52 -10.79
C SER A 25 -0.41 -11.53 -11.01
N PHE A 26 -0.15 -10.23 -11.04
CA PHE A 26 -1.22 -9.22 -11.11
C PHE A 26 -2.08 -9.29 -12.39
N LYS A 27 -1.57 -9.84 -13.47
CA LYS A 27 -2.36 -10.09 -14.69
C LYS A 27 -3.55 -11.03 -14.46
N GLU A 28 -3.47 -11.89 -13.44
CA GLU A 28 -4.49 -12.86 -13.08
C GLU A 28 -5.55 -12.29 -12.11
N TYR A 29 -5.33 -11.08 -11.58
CA TYR A 29 -6.25 -10.41 -10.67
C TYR A 29 -7.25 -9.55 -11.42
N SER A 30 -8.53 -9.63 -11.08
CA SER A 30 -9.54 -8.67 -11.53
C SER A 30 -9.45 -7.36 -10.76
N HIS A 31 -9.23 -7.45 -9.45
CA HIS A 31 -9.06 -6.34 -8.52
C HIS A 31 -8.09 -6.75 -7.40
N LEU A 32 -7.69 -5.81 -6.58
CA LEU A 32 -6.78 -6.04 -5.46
C LEU A 32 -7.54 -5.92 -4.13
N GLU A 33 -7.41 -6.92 -3.27
CA GLU A 33 -7.88 -6.85 -1.89
C GLU A 33 -6.69 -6.75 -0.94
N LEU A 34 -6.67 -5.66 -0.16
CA LEU A 34 -5.57 -5.33 0.73
C LEU A 34 -6.02 -5.55 2.18
N GLU A 35 -5.84 -6.77 2.67
CA GLU A 35 -6.11 -7.06 4.06
C GLU A 35 -5.09 -6.37 4.96
N SER A 36 -5.56 -5.68 5.99
CA SER A 36 -4.73 -5.06 7.00
C SER A 36 -5.41 -5.11 8.36
N LEU A 37 -4.72 -5.67 9.35
CA LEU A 37 -5.18 -5.79 10.73
C LEU A 37 -4.30 -4.94 11.65
N PRO A 38 -4.46 -3.59 11.65
CA PRO A 38 -3.51 -2.69 12.28
C PRO A 38 -3.31 -2.96 13.77
N SER A 39 -4.39 -3.22 14.51
CA SER A 39 -4.33 -3.54 15.93
C SER A 39 -3.90 -4.99 16.23
N GLY A 40 -3.79 -5.80 15.20
CA GLY A 40 -3.41 -7.22 15.28
C GLY A 40 -1.93 -7.52 15.11
N GLY A 41 -1.05 -6.53 15.16
CA GLY A 41 0.39 -6.71 15.03
C GLY A 41 0.97 -6.30 13.67
N TRP A 42 0.15 -5.98 12.67
CA TRP A 42 0.64 -5.45 11.39
C TRP A 42 0.99 -3.96 11.48
N GLY A 43 0.40 -3.25 12.46
CA GLY A 43 0.59 -1.84 12.67
C GLY A 43 -0.21 -0.96 11.70
N TYR A 44 -0.38 0.30 12.09
CA TYR A 44 -1.12 1.28 11.31
C TYR A 44 -0.37 1.81 10.08
N ASP A 45 0.92 1.48 9.93
CA ASP A 45 1.73 1.85 8.77
C ASP A 45 1.61 0.84 7.61
N HIS A 46 1.06 -0.36 7.86
CA HIS A 46 0.93 -1.42 6.86
C HIS A 46 0.03 -1.02 5.69
N PHE A 47 -1.21 -0.63 5.96
CA PHE A 47 -2.16 -0.26 4.91
C PHE A 47 -1.70 0.98 4.14
N PRO A 48 -1.23 2.07 4.78
CA PRO A 48 -0.66 3.21 4.07
C PRO A 48 0.47 2.87 3.11
N ALA A 49 1.36 1.97 3.49
CA ALA A 49 2.47 1.57 2.63
C ALA A 49 1.98 0.75 1.43
N THR A 50 1.22 -0.32 1.67
CA THR A 50 0.81 -1.24 0.61
C THR A 50 -0.18 -0.60 -0.37
N SER A 51 -1.12 0.23 0.11
CA SER A 51 -2.13 0.88 -0.74
C SER A 51 -1.53 1.92 -1.68
N ARG A 52 -0.49 2.66 -1.25
CA ARG A 52 0.20 3.65 -2.09
C ARG A 52 1.02 3.05 -3.22
N TYR A 53 1.43 1.80 -3.11
CA TYR A 53 1.98 1.04 -4.23
C TYR A 53 0.87 0.48 -5.12
N ALA A 54 -0.12 -0.18 -4.51
CA ALA A 54 -1.18 -0.88 -5.19
C ALA A 54 -2.01 0.03 -6.12
N ARG A 55 -2.30 1.27 -5.72
CA ARG A 55 -3.08 2.22 -6.53
C ARG A 55 -2.41 2.60 -7.86
N ASN A 56 -1.09 2.41 -7.99
CA ASN A 56 -0.33 2.68 -9.21
C ASN A 56 -0.37 1.51 -10.22
N LEU A 57 -1.04 0.41 -9.88
CA LEU A 57 -1.11 -0.79 -10.73
C LEU A 57 -2.29 -0.78 -11.71
N GLY A 58 -3.13 0.27 -11.71
CA GLY A 58 -4.25 0.42 -12.64
C GLY A 58 -5.41 -0.55 -12.41
N LYS A 59 -5.54 -1.08 -11.20
CA LYS A 59 -6.64 -1.96 -10.79
C LYS A 59 -7.44 -1.32 -9.66
N GLU A 60 -8.73 -1.66 -9.60
CA GLU A 60 -9.54 -1.32 -8.43
C GLU A 60 -8.99 -1.97 -7.18
N MET A 61 -9.11 -1.27 -6.06
CA MET A 61 -8.66 -1.73 -4.75
C MET A 61 -9.80 -1.77 -3.76
N ILE A 62 -9.80 -2.80 -2.92
CA ILE A 62 -10.63 -2.90 -1.73
C ILE A 62 -9.69 -3.05 -0.54
N GLY A 63 -9.77 -2.13 0.42
CA GLY A 63 -9.11 -2.28 1.71
C GLY A 63 -9.98 -3.14 2.62
N MET A 64 -9.37 -4.06 3.36
CA MET A 64 -10.07 -4.92 4.30
C MET A 64 -9.47 -4.80 5.69
N THR A 65 -10.33 -4.57 6.68
CA THR A 65 -10.00 -4.67 8.10
C THR A 65 -10.96 -5.63 8.80
N GLY A 66 -10.78 -5.87 10.08
CA GLY A 66 -11.68 -6.72 10.87
C GLY A 66 -12.42 -5.93 11.95
N LYS A 67 -13.63 -6.37 12.31
CA LYS A 67 -14.39 -5.84 13.45
C LYS A 67 -13.74 -6.13 14.79
N PHE A 68 -12.89 -7.14 14.84
CA PHE A 68 -12.24 -7.66 16.05
C PHE A 68 -11.00 -6.84 16.43
N HIS A 69 -10.65 -6.91 17.70
CA HIS A 69 -9.58 -6.07 18.25
C HIS A 69 -8.18 -6.48 17.77
N THR A 70 -7.89 -7.78 17.64
CA THR A 70 -6.55 -8.26 17.29
C THR A 70 -6.55 -9.05 15.97
N TYR A 71 -6.80 -10.35 16.00
CA TYR A 71 -6.73 -11.27 14.87
C TYR A 71 -8.05 -11.97 14.60
N TRP A 72 -8.17 -12.64 13.49
CA TRP A 72 -9.34 -13.46 13.12
C TRP A 72 -9.77 -14.46 14.19
N GLY A 73 -8.84 -14.94 15.04
CA GLY A 73 -9.15 -15.78 16.18
C GLY A 73 -9.78 -15.06 17.39
N ASP A 74 -9.79 -13.73 17.39
CA ASP A 74 -10.35 -12.90 18.44
C ASP A 74 -11.86 -12.68 18.23
N PHE A 75 -12.60 -13.77 18.32
CA PHE A 75 -13.99 -13.90 17.86
C PHE A 75 -14.98 -12.94 18.54
N HIS A 76 -14.82 -12.70 19.85
CA HIS A 76 -15.83 -11.95 20.61
C HIS A 76 -15.49 -10.49 20.85
N SER A 77 -14.31 -10.04 20.45
CA SER A 77 -13.93 -8.65 20.62
C SER A 77 -14.47 -7.75 19.52
N LEU A 78 -14.64 -6.49 19.86
CA LEU A 78 -15.01 -5.43 18.93
C LEU A 78 -14.01 -4.29 19.06
N LYS A 79 -13.59 -3.75 17.92
CA LYS A 79 -12.93 -2.44 17.88
C LYS A 79 -13.90 -1.35 18.34
N ASN A 80 -13.37 -0.25 18.82
CA ASN A 80 -14.19 0.94 19.00
C ASN A 80 -14.53 1.57 17.62
N GLN A 81 -15.60 2.33 17.57
CA GLN A 81 -16.10 2.95 16.34
C GLN A 81 -15.05 3.85 15.68
N ALA A 82 -14.33 4.66 16.46
CA ALA A 82 -13.33 5.58 15.93
C ALA A 82 -12.16 4.86 15.22
N ALA A 83 -11.75 3.69 15.71
CA ALA A 83 -10.72 2.89 15.05
C ALA A 83 -11.19 2.37 13.69
N LEU A 84 -12.42 1.81 13.62
CA LEU A 84 -12.99 1.34 12.35
C LEU A 84 -13.25 2.49 11.37
N GLU A 85 -13.72 3.64 11.84
CA GLU A 85 -13.89 4.84 11.02
C GLU A 85 -12.55 5.31 10.46
N TYR A 86 -11.51 5.40 11.29
CA TYR A 86 -10.17 5.78 10.85
C TYR A 86 -9.66 4.84 9.74
N GLU A 87 -9.79 3.54 9.94
CA GLU A 87 -9.34 2.53 8.97
C GLU A 87 -10.12 2.64 7.65
N CYS A 88 -11.45 2.73 7.70
CA CYS A 88 -12.29 2.89 6.51
C CYS A 88 -12.06 4.23 5.80
N PHE A 89 -11.93 5.33 6.54
CA PHE A 89 -11.68 6.64 5.94
C PHE A 89 -10.30 6.70 5.28
N HIS A 90 -9.31 5.98 5.83
CA HIS A 90 -8.02 5.85 5.16
C HIS A 90 -8.15 5.07 3.84
N MET A 91 -8.96 4.01 3.79
CA MET A 91 -9.25 3.29 2.55
C MET A 91 -9.84 4.24 1.50
N LEU A 92 -10.86 5.01 1.86
CA LEU A 92 -11.44 6.01 0.96
C LEU A 92 -10.43 7.06 0.50
N ALA A 93 -9.60 7.56 1.42
CA ALA A 93 -8.61 8.59 1.14
C ALA A 93 -7.53 8.17 0.12
N VAL A 94 -7.27 6.88 -0.02
CA VAL A 94 -6.35 6.34 -1.04
C VAL A 94 -7.06 5.81 -2.29
N GLY A 95 -8.39 5.99 -2.38
CA GLY A 95 -9.20 5.56 -3.51
C GLY A 95 -9.60 4.07 -3.48
N ALA A 96 -9.56 3.43 -2.31
CA ALA A 96 -10.00 2.05 -2.13
C ALA A 96 -11.45 1.97 -1.65
N GLY A 97 -12.16 0.92 -2.04
CA GLY A 97 -13.40 0.50 -1.38
C GLY A 97 -13.12 -0.03 0.04
N CYS A 98 -14.16 -0.08 0.88
CA CYS A 98 -14.04 -0.51 2.27
C CYS A 98 -14.67 -1.88 2.49
N SER A 99 -13.94 -2.79 3.16
CA SER A 99 -14.43 -4.06 3.64
C SER A 99 -14.13 -4.23 5.13
N ILE A 100 -15.15 -4.62 5.92
CA ILE A 100 -14.99 -4.96 7.33
C ILE A 100 -15.31 -6.44 7.51
N GLY A 101 -14.30 -7.22 7.87
CA GLY A 101 -14.42 -8.64 8.10
C GLY A 101 -15.05 -8.98 9.45
N ASP A 102 -15.90 -10.01 9.46
CA ASP A 102 -16.46 -10.64 10.65
C ASP A 102 -16.31 -12.16 10.54
N GLN A 103 -16.33 -12.85 11.67
CA GLN A 103 -16.33 -14.31 11.71
C GLN A 103 -17.77 -14.84 11.72
N LEU A 104 -17.98 -15.97 11.07
CA LEU A 104 -19.25 -16.70 11.13
C LEU A 104 -19.52 -17.22 12.54
N HIS A 105 -20.64 -16.84 13.11
CA HIS A 105 -21.11 -17.40 14.36
C HIS A 105 -21.45 -18.91 14.17
N PRO A 106 -21.10 -19.81 15.10
CA PRO A 106 -21.35 -21.25 14.97
C PRO A 106 -22.82 -21.62 14.63
N ARG A 107 -23.78 -20.80 15.04
CA ARG A 107 -25.21 -20.98 14.75
C ARG A 107 -25.68 -20.32 13.46
N GLY A 108 -24.77 -19.75 12.66
CA GLY A 108 -25.12 -19.08 11.41
C GLY A 108 -25.94 -17.78 11.57
N VAL A 109 -25.89 -17.14 12.75
CA VAL A 109 -26.61 -15.88 13.02
C VAL A 109 -25.62 -14.72 13.12
N LEU A 110 -26.05 -13.56 12.67
CA LEU A 110 -25.26 -12.34 12.77
C LEU A 110 -25.32 -11.80 14.22
N SER A 111 -24.18 -11.29 14.69
CA SER A 111 -24.14 -10.58 15.97
C SER A 111 -24.74 -9.18 15.83
N LYS A 112 -25.88 -8.92 16.45
CA LYS A 112 -26.53 -7.60 16.40
C LYS A 112 -25.57 -6.48 16.82
N GLY A 113 -24.81 -6.65 17.91
CA GLY A 113 -23.87 -5.63 18.38
C GLY A 113 -22.74 -5.34 17.40
N ALA A 114 -22.21 -6.37 16.73
CA ALA A 114 -21.20 -6.20 15.70
C ALA A 114 -21.75 -5.43 14.48
N TYR A 115 -22.93 -5.81 14.02
CA TYR A 115 -23.54 -5.19 12.83
C TYR A 115 -24.13 -3.80 13.12
N ASP A 116 -24.55 -3.49 14.33
CA ASP A 116 -24.89 -2.11 14.73
C ASP A 116 -23.63 -1.21 14.65
N LEU A 117 -22.48 -1.69 15.14
CA LEU A 117 -21.20 -0.98 15.03
C LEU A 117 -20.77 -0.78 13.57
N ILE A 118 -20.75 -1.86 12.79
CA ILE A 118 -20.39 -1.82 11.37
C ILE A 118 -21.31 -0.89 10.58
N GLY A 119 -22.63 -0.96 10.85
CA GLY A 119 -23.63 -0.11 10.21
C GLY A 119 -23.43 1.38 10.50
N ASN A 120 -23.06 1.74 11.74
CA ASN A 120 -22.72 3.12 12.08
C ASN A 120 -21.49 3.62 11.30
N VAL A 121 -20.46 2.79 11.20
CA VAL A 121 -19.24 3.12 10.43
C VAL A 121 -19.58 3.28 8.95
N TYR A 122 -20.29 2.32 8.36
CA TYR A 122 -20.65 2.39 6.95
C TYR A 122 -21.57 3.55 6.61
N LYS A 123 -22.43 3.98 7.51
CA LYS A 123 -23.20 5.21 7.31
C LYS A 123 -22.28 6.42 7.14
N SER A 124 -21.23 6.52 7.96
CA SER A 124 -20.23 7.59 7.84
C SER A 124 -19.38 7.44 6.57
N VAL A 125 -19.11 6.21 6.11
CA VAL A 125 -18.44 5.92 4.84
C VAL A 125 -19.29 6.37 3.66
N GLU A 126 -20.57 5.99 3.62
CA GLU A 126 -21.51 6.32 2.57
C GLU A 126 -21.64 7.84 2.35
N GLU A 127 -21.61 8.64 3.43
CA GLU A 127 -21.61 10.11 3.36
C GLU A 127 -20.36 10.67 2.65
N LYS A 128 -19.23 9.98 2.69
CA LYS A 128 -17.94 10.42 2.14
C LYS A 128 -17.63 9.83 0.75
N GLU A 129 -18.18 8.67 0.43
CA GLU A 129 -17.94 7.96 -0.84
C GLU A 129 -18.07 8.85 -2.09
N PRO A 130 -19.09 9.73 -2.23
CA PRO A 130 -19.23 10.57 -3.41
C PRO A 130 -18.03 11.50 -3.68
N TYR A 131 -17.25 11.81 -2.64
CA TYR A 131 -16.06 12.66 -2.75
C TYR A 131 -14.78 11.89 -3.03
N CYS A 132 -14.82 10.56 -2.94
CA CYS A 132 -13.66 9.67 -3.04
C CYS A 132 -13.72 8.73 -4.26
N ARG A 133 -14.86 8.64 -4.94
CA ARG A 133 -15.04 7.80 -6.11
C ARG A 133 -14.46 8.46 -7.36
N ASP A 134 -13.79 7.67 -8.19
CA ASP A 134 -13.23 8.10 -9.48
C ASP A 134 -12.25 9.28 -9.40
N VAL A 135 -11.60 9.43 -8.24
CA VAL A 135 -10.59 10.46 -8.02
C VAL A 135 -9.18 9.93 -8.25
N LYS A 136 -8.28 10.81 -8.68
CA LYS A 136 -6.85 10.51 -8.78
C LYS A 136 -6.09 11.24 -7.69
N ALA A 137 -5.15 10.56 -7.07
CA ALA A 137 -4.25 11.18 -6.12
C ALA A 137 -3.42 12.28 -6.83
N ARG A 138 -3.27 13.42 -6.15
CA ARG A 138 -2.33 14.49 -6.55
C ARG A 138 -1.09 14.33 -5.71
N THR A 139 -0.06 13.71 -6.28
CA THR A 139 1.19 13.41 -5.62
C THR A 139 2.35 14.03 -6.39
N GLU A 140 3.26 14.67 -5.67
CA GLU A 140 4.48 15.26 -6.23
C GLU A 140 5.73 14.54 -5.72
N ILE A 141 5.55 13.58 -4.82
CA ILE A 141 6.61 12.81 -4.19
C ILE A 141 6.41 11.32 -4.53
N ALA A 142 7.46 10.67 -4.99
CA ALA A 142 7.55 9.23 -5.11
C ALA A 142 8.56 8.66 -4.13
N VAL A 143 8.27 7.50 -3.57
CA VAL A 143 9.19 6.71 -2.76
C VAL A 143 9.44 5.40 -3.51
N ILE A 144 10.69 5.14 -3.91
CA ILE A 144 11.04 3.85 -4.50
C ILE A 144 11.09 2.81 -3.37
N THR A 145 10.30 1.74 -3.49
CA THR A 145 10.31 0.68 -2.48
C THR A 145 11.62 -0.10 -2.51
N PRO A 146 12.26 -0.35 -1.35
CA PRO A 146 13.44 -1.22 -1.31
C PRO A 146 13.14 -2.70 -1.56
N GLU A 147 11.88 -3.11 -1.59
CA GLU A 147 11.47 -4.51 -1.68
C GLU A 147 12.13 -5.28 -2.84
N GLU A 148 12.21 -4.66 -4.01
CA GLU A 148 12.78 -5.28 -5.20
C GLU A 148 14.31 -5.49 -5.13
N PHE A 149 14.98 -4.82 -4.21
CA PHE A 149 16.43 -4.87 -4.03
C PHE A 149 16.90 -5.85 -2.96
N TYR A 150 15.98 -6.43 -2.20
CA TYR A 150 16.31 -7.47 -1.22
C TYR A 150 16.29 -8.86 -1.84
N PRO A 151 17.10 -9.80 -1.33
CA PRO A 151 16.99 -11.22 -1.70
C PRO A 151 15.58 -11.77 -1.48
N GLU A 152 15.14 -12.70 -2.32
CA GLU A 152 13.78 -13.28 -2.24
C GLU A 152 13.48 -13.95 -0.89
N ASP A 153 14.49 -14.51 -0.25
CA ASP A 153 14.41 -15.19 1.05
C ASP A 153 14.56 -14.23 2.24
N ALA A 154 14.78 -12.94 2.00
CA ALA A 154 14.93 -11.97 3.07
C ALA A 154 13.60 -11.78 3.80
N LYS A 155 13.60 -12.11 5.10
CA LYS A 155 12.50 -11.79 6.00
C LYS A 155 12.42 -10.27 6.18
N ASP A 156 11.22 -9.76 6.39
CA ASP A 156 10.97 -8.34 6.65
C ASP A 156 11.40 -7.37 5.51
N SER A 157 11.74 -7.90 4.33
CA SER A 157 12.16 -7.09 3.19
C SER A 157 10.99 -6.39 2.47
N VAL A 158 9.77 -6.89 2.65
CA VAL A 158 8.54 -6.41 1.99
C VAL A 158 8.14 -5.04 2.52
N LEU A 159 8.06 -4.90 3.85
CA LEU A 159 7.84 -3.62 4.53
C LEU A 159 9.03 -3.35 5.45
N SER A 160 10.13 -2.96 4.84
CA SER A 160 11.37 -2.69 5.57
C SER A 160 11.23 -1.51 6.53
N PRO A 161 12.02 -1.46 7.60
CA PRO A 161 12.01 -0.33 8.54
C PRO A 161 12.25 1.02 7.86
N SER A 162 13.08 1.07 6.83
CA SER A 162 13.35 2.30 6.07
C SER A 162 12.12 2.77 5.28
N LEU A 163 11.39 1.86 4.64
CA LEU A 163 10.13 2.19 3.96
C LEU A 163 9.08 2.68 4.96
N ILE A 164 8.88 1.94 6.05
CA ILE A 164 7.92 2.30 7.09
C ILE A 164 8.27 3.65 7.74
N GLY A 165 9.54 3.89 8.03
CA GLY A 165 10.01 5.18 8.54
C GLY A 165 9.73 6.33 7.58
N THR A 166 9.98 6.14 6.29
CA THR A 166 9.69 7.14 5.26
C THR A 166 8.20 7.41 5.14
N VAL A 167 7.37 6.36 5.11
CA VAL A 167 5.90 6.49 5.09
C VAL A 167 5.40 7.30 6.28
N ARG A 168 5.89 6.98 7.47
CA ARG A 168 5.51 7.68 8.71
C ARG A 168 5.91 9.15 8.68
N ILE A 169 7.15 9.48 8.30
CA ILE A 169 7.63 10.85 8.19
C ILE A 169 6.75 11.66 7.23
N LEU A 170 6.48 11.14 6.05
CA LEU A 170 5.67 11.85 5.05
C LEU A 170 4.21 12.03 5.50
N GLN A 171 3.63 11.06 6.19
CA GLN A 171 2.29 11.16 6.75
C GLN A 171 2.22 12.19 7.89
N GLU A 172 3.17 12.19 8.81
CA GLU A 172 3.25 13.15 9.92
C GLU A 172 3.46 14.59 9.43
N LEU A 173 4.18 14.76 8.32
CA LEU A 173 4.37 16.05 7.66
C LEU A 173 3.17 16.47 6.77
N GLY A 174 2.19 15.60 6.58
CA GLY A 174 1.00 15.87 5.78
C GLY A 174 1.22 15.84 4.27
N TYR A 175 2.32 15.26 3.79
CA TYR A 175 2.59 15.13 2.36
C TYR A 175 1.80 14.00 1.70
N GLN A 176 1.37 14.24 0.46
CA GLN A 176 0.85 13.20 -0.42
C GLN A 176 2.00 12.60 -1.23
N PHE A 177 2.04 11.29 -1.30
CA PHE A 177 3.12 10.57 -2.00
C PHE A 177 2.63 9.23 -2.53
N ASP A 178 3.32 8.73 -3.54
CA ASP A 178 3.20 7.38 -4.05
C ASP A 178 4.38 6.51 -3.62
N ILE A 179 4.15 5.21 -3.52
CA ILE A 179 5.22 4.22 -3.47
C ILE A 179 5.26 3.57 -4.85
N ILE A 180 6.44 3.49 -5.42
CA ILE A 180 6.68 2.96 -6.77
C ILE A 180 7.82 1.96 -6.77
N ASP A 181 7.93 1.18 -7.82
CA ASP A 181 9.12 0.38 -8.11
C ASP A 181 10.04 1.07 -9.14
N SER A 182 11.23 0.52 -9.35
CA SER A 182 12.22 1.08 -10.28
C SER A 182 11.76 1.13 -11.74
N GLN A 183 10.74 0.34 -12.11
CA GLN A 183 10.22 0.27 -13.47
C GLN A 183 9.16 1.34 -13.77
N MET A 184 8.49 1.88 -12.74
CA MET A 184 7.41 2.86 -12.92
C MET A 184 7.95 4.23 -13.35
N PRO A 185 7.20 5.03 -14.15
CA PRO A 185 7.66 6.34 -14.63
C PRO A 185 7.86 7.34 -13.48
N LEU A 186 8.71 8.34 -13.70
CA LEU A 186 9.03 9.39 -12.73
C LEU A 186 8.53 10.77 -13.16
N ASP A 187 7.97 10.91 -14.37
CA ASP A 187 7.68 12.19 -15.02
C ASP A 187 6.68 13.08 -14.24
N ASP A 188 5.80 12.45 -13.46
CA ASP A 188 4.77 13.18 -12.70
C ASP A 188 5.26 13.66 -11.31
N TYR A 189 6.47 13.27 -10.89
CA TYR A 189 6.98 13.56 -9.56
C TYR A 189 8.04 14.66 -9.58
N GLN A 190 8.01 15.54 -8.59
CA GLN A 190 9.04 16.56 -8.38
C GLN A 190 10.18 16.05 -7.50
N VAL A 191 9.89 15.14 -6.57
CA VAL A 191 10.85 14.57 -5.63
C VAL A 191 10.74 13.05 -5.65
N VAL A 192 11.88 12.38 -5.76
CA VAL A 192 12.00 10.93 -5.59
C VAL A 192 12.82 10.65 -4.33
N ILE A 193 12.28 9.83 -3.44
CA ILE A 193 12.94 9.42 -2.20
C ILE A 193 13.43 7.97 -2.36
N LEU A 194 14.67 7.75 -1.99
CA LEU A 194 15.38 6.47 -2.07
C LEU A 194 15.75 6.02 -0.64
N PRO A 195 14.90 5.23 0.05
CA PRO A 195 15.14 4.87 1.44
C PRO A 195 16.18 3.76 1.58
N ASP A 196 17.26 4.07 2.27
CA ASP A 196 18.37 3.23 2.76
C ASP A 196 19.01 2.24 1.78
N CYS A 197 18.28 1.26 1.28
CA CYS A 197 18.83 0.07 0.61
C CYS A 197 18.40 -0.02 -0.86
N ILE A 198 18.32 1.08 -1.56
CA ILE A 198 18.11 1.09 -3.00
C ILE A 198 19.45 0.81 -3.68
N TYR A 199 19.64 -0.42 -4.15
CA TYR A 199 20.89 -0.80 -4.78
C TYR A 199 21.01 -0.23 -6.19
N TYR A 200 22.22 0.24 -6.48
CA TYR A 200 22.58 0.86 -7.73
C TYR A 200 22.75 -0.21 -8.84
N ASN A 201 21.96 -0.11 -9.87
CA ASN A 201 22.19 -0.83 -11.11
C ASN A 201 22.17 0.17 -12.28
N GLU A 202 22.70 -0.23 -13.42
CA GLU A 202 22.86 0.68 -14.56
C GLU A 202 21.54 1.25 -15.07
N ASP A 203 20.47 0.46 -15.09
CA ASP A 203 19.16 0.89 -15.56
C ASP A 203 18.58 1.97 -14.63
N LEU A 204 18.66 1.77 -13.32
CA LEU A 204 18.21 2.76 -12.34
C LEU A 204 19.07 4.01 -12.40
N LYS A 205 20.38 3.89 -12.59
CA LYS A 205 21.30 5.01 -12.76
C LYS A 205 20.88 5.89 -13.92
N GLN A 206 20.78 5.32 -15.11
CA GLN A 206 20.38 6.06 -16.30
C GLN A 206 19.03 6.74 -16.15
N LYS A 207 18.08 6.06 -15.50
CA LYS A 207 16.76 6.62 -15.21
C LYS A 207 16.84 7.81 -14.26
N MET A 208 17.63 7.72 -13.18
CA MET A 208 17.78 8.79 -12.22
C MET A 208 18.56 9.99 -12.81
N GLU A 209 19.59 9.73 -13.60
CA GLU A 209 20.32 10.78 -14.32
C GLU A 209 19.42 11.55 -15.29
N ALA A 210 18.59 10.84 -16.05
CA ALA A 210 17.63 11.45 -16.95
C ALA A 210 16.57 12.29 -16.18
N TYR A 211 16.08 11.79 -15.06
CA TYR A 211 15.14 12.49 -14.19
C TYR A 211 15.75 13.78 -13.60
N LEU A 212 16.99 13.72 -13.09
CA LEU A 212 17.72 14.88 -12.59
C LEU A 212 18.00 15.93 -13.68
N ALA A 213 18.36 15.47 -14.88
CA ALA A 213 18.59 16.36 -16.04
C ALA A 213 17.32 17.12 -16.48
N GLN A 214 16.13 16.60 -16.17
CA GLN A 214 14.85 17.25 -16.41
C GLN A 214 14.40 18.17 -15.27
N GLY A 215 15.22 18.34 -14.22
CA GLY A 215 14.96 19.21 -13.09
C GLY A 215 14.25 18.52 -11.90
N GLY A 216 14.18 17.20 -11.88
CA GLY A 216 13.72 16.43 -10.76
C GLY A 216 14.68 16.51 -9.56
N HIS A 217 14.19 16.19 -8.38
CA HIS A 217 14.97 16.18 -7.13
C HIS A 217 15.02 14.80 -6.49
N VAL A 218 16.17 14.39 -5.98
CA VAL A 218 16.37 13.10 -5.34
C VAL A 218 16.82 13.29 -3.90
N ILE A 219 16.19 12.55 -2.98
CA ILE A 219 16.61 12.44 -1.59
C ILE A 219 16.97 10.98 -1.34
N GLY A 220 18.23 10.69 -1.08
CA GLY A 220 18.69 9.37 -0.65
C GLY A 220 19.03 9.35 0.84
N SER A 221 18.79 8.21 1.46
CA SER A 221 19.23 7.98 2.83
C SER A 221 20.17 6.79 2.90
N PHE A 222 21.05 6.80 3.91
CA PHE A 222 22.06 5.78 4.19
C PHE A 222 22.95 5.50 2.95
N ASP A 223 22.95 4.30 2.40
CA ASP A 223 23.77 3.91 1.25
C ASP A 223 22.98 3.73 -0.07
N SER A 224 21.75 4.29 -0.12
CA SER A 224 20.94 4.26 -1.33
C SER A 224 21.64 4.91 -2.51
N CYS A 225 21.76 4.15 -3.60
CA CYS A 225 22.41 4.58 -4.84
C CYS A 225 23.85 5.09 -4.68
N LEU A 226 24.55 4.63 -3.65
CA LEU A 226 26.00 4.81 -3.54
C LEU A 226 26.69 3.64 -4.24
N PRO A 227 27.57 3.91 -5.23
CA PRO A 227 28.28 2.85 -5.93
C PRO A 227 29.32 2.19 -5.00
N LYS A 228 29.37 0.86 -5.01
CA LYS A 228 30.32 0.09 -4.17
C LYS A 228 31.73 0.02 -4.74
N ASP A 229 31.90 0.39 -6.00
CA ASP A 229 33.16 0.31 -6.76
C ASP A 229 33.95 1.63 -6.78
N GLY A 230 33.46 2.67 -6.10
CA GLY A 230 34.09 3.98 -6.06
C GLY A 230 33.84 4.85 -7.30
N SER A 231 32.95 4.45 -8.20
CA SER A 231 32.48 5.31 -9.29
C SER A 231 31.67 6.50 -8.76
N GLU A 232 31.46 7.51 -9.58
CA GLU A 232 30.68 8.69 -9.21
C GLU A 232 29.21 8.33 -8.97
N SER A 233 28.66 8.77 -7.85
CA SER A 233 27.27 8.58 -7.49
C SER A 233 26.37 9.58 -8.22
N ILE A 234 25.05 9.31 -8.26
CA ILE A 234 24.05 10.27 -8.77
C ILE A 234 24.01 11.57 -7.94
N TYR A 235 24.58 11.58 -6.78
CA TYR A 235 24.64 12.77 -5.88
C TYR A 235 25.86 13.64 -6.13
N GLY A 236 26.77 13.26 -7.03
CA GLY A 236 28.02 13.99 -7.30
C GLY A 236 29.07 13.89 -6.19
N VAL A 237 29.04 12.82 -5.39
CA VAL A 237 29.97 12.54 -4.30
C VAL A 237 30.59 11.16 -4.43
#